data_284142016babeaf9bac9d32510a8f6e3
#
_entry.id   284142016babeaf9bac9d32510a8f6e3
#
_cell.length_a   1.000
_cell.length_b   1.000
_cell.length_c   1.000
_cell.angle_alpha   90.00
_cell.angle_beta   90.00
_cell.angle_gamma   90.00
#
_symmetry.space_group_name_H-M   'P 1'
#
loop_
_entity.id
_entity.type
_entity.pdbx_description
1 polymer ?
#
loop_
_entity_poly.entity_id
_entity_poly.type
_entity_poly.pdbx_seq_one_letter_code
_entity_poly.pdbx_strand_id
1 'polypeptide(L)'
;MTMRLLPLLLAAAAFAQDVTIQVDAARPTGPLRPVWSYFGYDEPNYTYMKDGRKLLSELAGLSPVTVHVRAHNLLTTGDGTAALKWGSTNAYTEDAQGRPKYDWTIVDRIFDTYLERKMKPLVEIGFMPEALSAKPQPYRHEWAPDKTYNKIFTGWAHPPKDPKKWGELVYQWVKHCVEKYGREEVASWWWEVWNEPDIGYWQGTPEQYFELYDHAADAVKRALPAIRIGGPTTTGPKGEKAAKFLRDFLQHVVSGKNYATGKVGSPLDYISFHAKGRPKFIENRVQMGSEFQMSDFDNGFRIVASFPTLKRLPIIIGESDPEGCAACSVRFHPQNGYRNGTMYSSYTAATFARKHELAAKHGVNFEGAVTWAFEFEGQPYFDGFRDLATNGIDKPVLNVFRMFGMMSGQRLPVQSSGAVSLANMVKSGVKAQADINAFASLGERAIQVMAWNYHDDDLPVAPAAVSLKVAGIPATVKRALVKHYRIDESHSNSYTVWNAMGSPQQPTPQQYAALEAAGQLQLLTSPQWMTPQQGAIDLTFALPRQGVSLVQVTW
;
A
#
# COMPACT_ATOMS: atom_id res chain seq x y z
N MET A 1 -18.82 6.95 65.53
CA MET A 1 -19.50 7.72 64.47
C MET A 1 -18.44 8.16 63.46
N THR A 2 -18.17 7.30 62.51
CA THR A 2 -17.08 7.47 61.51
C THR A 2 -17.71 7.90 60.17
N MET A 3 -17.49 9.15 59.83
CA MET A 3 -17.96 9.78 58.60
C MET A 3 -17.08 9.27 57.42
N ARG A 4 -17.65 8.46 56.53
CA ARG A 4 -17.01 8.06 55.26
C ARG A 4 -17.16 9.21 54.26
N LEU A 5 -16.05 9.83 53.88
CA LEU A 5 -15.97 10.74 52.76
C LEU A 5 -16.05 9.91 51.45
N LEU A 6 -17.11 10.12 50.66
CA LEU A 6 -17.21 9.66 49.29
C LEU A 6 -16.32 10.55 48.40
N PRO A 7 -15.43 10.00 47.56
CA PRO A 7 -14.74 10.83 46.59
C PRO A 7 -15.71 11.20 45.46
N LEU A 8 -15.94 12.51 45.28
CA LEU A 8 -16.57 13.06 44.08
C LEU A 8 -15.61 12.80 42.89
N LEU A 9 -15.96 11.86 42.05
CA LEU A 9 -15.38 11.75 40.69
C LEU A 9 -15.91 12.93 39.87
N LEU A 10 -15.11 13.97 39.71
CA LEU A 10 -15.31 14.96 38.66
C LEU A 10 -15.10 14.27 37.31
N ALA A 11 -16.20 13.92 36.64
CA ALA A 11 -16.17 13.61 35.23
C ALA A 11 -15.77 14.91 34.48
N ALA A 12 -14.53 15.00 34.04
CA ALA A 12 -14.14 16.05 33.11
C ALA A 12 -14.99 15.85 31.84
N ALA A 13 -15.91 16.75 31.58
CA ALA A 13 -16.62 16.84 30.31
C ALA A 13 -15.55 17.12 29.26
N ALA A 14 -15.19 16.09 28.46
CA ALA A 14 -14.35 16.26 27.30
C ALA A 14 -15.14 17.13 26.31
N PHE A 15 -14.80 18.41 26.22
CA PHE A 15 -15.36 19.29 25.19
C PHE A 15 -14.95 18.74 23.82
N ALA A 16 -15.90 18.64 22.87
CA ALA A 16 -15.64 18.35 21.49
C ALA A 16 -14.64 19.37 20.93
N GLN A 17 -13.59 18.92 20.26
CA GLN A 17 -12.65 19.83 19.62
C GLN A 17 -13.33 20.46 18.41
N ASP A 18 -13.49 21.80 18.40
CA ASP A 18 -13.96 22.54 17.24
C ASP A 18 -12.83 22.70 16.22
N VAL A 19 -13.06 22.23 15.01
CA VAL A 19 -12.08 22.26 13.91
C VAL A 19 -12.67 22.93 12.68
N THR A 20 -11.94 23.90 12.14
CA THR A 20 -12.27 24.52 10.85
C THR A 20 -11.38 23.94 9.75
N ILE A 21 -12.01 23.48 8.66
CA ILE A 21 -11.32 23.04 7.45
C ILE A 21 -11.73 23.94 6.29
N GLN A 22 -10.75 24.54 5.59
CA GLN A 22 -10.99 25.41 4.45
C GLN A 22 -10.32 24.85 3.21
N VAL A 23 -11.07 24.76 2.12
CA VAL A 23 -10.64 24.30 0.80
C VAL A 23 -10.90 25.42 -0.21
N ASP A 24 -9.89 25.75 -1.01
CA ASP A 24 -9.99 26.79 -2.03
C ASP A 24 -9.84 26.20 -3.44
N ALA A 25 -10.96 26.00 -4.12
CA ALA A 25 -11.00 25.45 -5.48
C ALA A 25 -10.51 26.43 -6.57
N ALA A 26 -10.37 27.71 -6.25
CA ALA A 26 -9.86 28.71 -7.20
C ALA A 26 -8.33 28.65 -7.33
N ARG A 27 -7.61 27.94 -6.46
CA ARG A 27 -6.13 27.90 -6.42
C ARG A 27 -5.56 26.48 -6.46
N PRO A 28 -5.72 25.72 -7.55
CA PRO A 28 -5.13 24.38 -7.66
C PRO A 28 -3.62 24.42 -7.48
N THR A 29 -3.08 23.37 -6.81
CA THR A 29 -1.64 23.27 -6.50
C THR A 29 -0.87 22.32 -7.42
N GLY A 30 -1.56 21.71 -8.38
CA GLY A 30 -0.99 20.78 -9.36
C GLY A 30 -1.83 19.52 -9.55
N PRO A 31 -1.47 18.63 -10.46
CA PRO A 31 -2.26 17.43 -10.75
C PRO A 31 -2.34 16.49 -9.54
N LEU A 32 -3.50 15.89 -9.35
CA LEU A 32 -3.67 14.77 -8.44
C LEU A 32 -3.19 13.50 -9.12
N ARG A 33 -2.02 13.02 -8.75
CA ARG A 33 -1.54 11.72 -9.18
C ARG A 33 -2.21 10.62 -8.35
N PRO A 34 -2.71 9.54 -8.98
CA PRO A 34 -3.36 8.45 -8.26
C PRO A 34 -2.32 7.49 -7.65
N VAL A 35 -1.45 8.01 -6.80
CA VAL A 35 -0.34 7.25 -6.18
C VAL A 35 -0.83 6.06 -5.33
N TRP A 36 -2.12 6.00 -5.03
CA TRP A 36 -2.81 4.93 -4.32
C TRP A 36 -3.12 3.71 -5.19
N SER A 37 -3.03 3.81 -6.52
CA SER A 37 -3.48 2.76 -7.45
C SER A 37 -2.51 1.59 -7.60
N TYR A 38 -1.75 1.29 -6.56
CA TYR A 38 -0.76 0.21 -6.50
C TYR A 38 -1.07 -0.69 -5.30
N PHE A 39 -1.20 -2.00 -5.55
CA PHE A 39 -1.46 -3.01 -4.52
C PHE A 39 -0.49 -4.16 -4.65
N GLY A 40 -0.23 -4.88 -3.56
CA GLY A 40 0.69 -6.01 -3.61
C GLY A 40 0.54 -6.99 -2.45
N TYR A 41 1.15 -8.17 -2.59
CA TYR A 41 1.07 -9.25 -1.61
C TYR A 41 2.18 -10.30 -1.80
N ASP A 42 2.45 -11.04 -0.71
CA ASP A 42 3.49 -12.09 -0.67
C ASP A 42 3.08 -13.37 -1.43
N GLU A 43 1.79 -13.70 -1.47
CA GLU A 43 1.28 -15.01 -1.78
C GLU A 43 0.52 -15.02 -3.13
N PRO A 44 1.23 -15.10 -4.28
CA PRO A 44 0.64 -14.92 -5.61
C PRO A 44 -0.40 -15.96 -5.97
N ASN A 45 -0.42 -17.10 -5.28
CA ASN A 45 -1.35 -18.19 -5.59
C ASN A 45 -2.78 -17.93 -5.08
N TYR A 46 -3.00 -16.94 -4.21
CA TYR A 46 -4.35 -16.46 -3.90
C TYR A 46 -4.97 -15.64 -5.03
N THR A 47 -4.19 -15.12 -5.98
CA THR A 47 -4.64 -14.30 -7.11
C THR A 47 -5.82 -14.92 -7.86
N TYR A 48 -5.72 -16.21 -8.17
CA TYR A 48 -6.70 -16.92 -9.00
C TYR A 48 -7.74 -17.72 -8.21
N MET A 49 -7.75 -17.61 -6.88
CA MET A 49 -8.79 -18.15 -6.02
C MET A 49 -10.07 -17.32 -6.10
N LYS A 50 -11.17 -17.83 -5.61
CA LYS A 50 -12.50 -17.21 -5.73
C LYS A 50 -12.53 -15.79 -5.16
N ASP A 51 -12.11 -15.64 -3.90
CA ASP A 51 -12.20 -14.38 -3.18
C ASP A 51 -11.09 -13.41 -3.62
N GLY A 52 -9.89 -13.93 -3.98
CA GLY A 52 -8.84 -13.15 -4.61
C GLY A 52 -9.28 -12.51 -5.94
N ARG A 53 -9.99 -13.26 -6.80
CA ARG A 53 -10.58 -12.72 -8.03
C ARG A 53 -11.66 -11.68 -7.76
N LYS A 54 -12.47 -11.87 -6.71
CA LYS A 54 -13.48 -10.88 -6.29
C LYS A 54 -12.79 -9.58 -5.92
N LEU A 55 -11.81 -9.63 -5.00
CA LEU A 55 -11.09 -8.45 -4.54
C LEU A 55 -10.39 -7.71 -5.71
N LEU A 56 -9.72 -8.44 -6.62
CA LEU A 56 -9.10 -7.82 -7.81
C LEU A 56 -10.14 -7.12 -8.70
N SER A 57 -11.34 -7.70 -8.84
CA SER A 57 -12.42 -7.05 -9.61
C SER A 57 -12.90 -5.76 -8.93
N GLU A 58 -12.96 -5.73 -7.61
CA GLU A 58 -13.31 -4.54 -6.82
C GLU A 58 -12.22 -3.47 -6.93
N LEU A 59 -10.94 -3.84 -6.81
CA LEU A 59 -9.82 -2.92 -6.99
C LEU A 59 -9.77 -2.32 -8.40
N ALA A 60 -10.00 -3.12 -9.42
CA ALA A 60 -10.11 -2.65 -10.81
C ALA A 60 -11.30 -1.71 -11.04
N GLY A 61 -12.38 -1.90 -10.27
CA GLY A 61 -13.60 -1.08 -10.34
C GLY A 61 -13.55 0.23 -9.53
N LEU A 62 -12.49 0.49 -8.77
CA LEU A 62 -12.40 1.69 -7.91
C LEU A 62 -12.45 3.00 -8.71
N SER A 63 -11.82 3.02 -9.88
CA SER A 63 -11.65 4.21 -10.70
C SER A 63 -11.31 3.80 -12.14
N PRO A 64 -11.48 4.70 -13.13
CA PRO A 64 -10.91 4.50 -14.47
C PRO A 64 -9.37 4.46 -14.50
N VAL A 65 -8.72 4.80 -13.41
CA VAL A 65 -7.25 4.77 -13.29
C VAL A 65 -6.74 3.33 -13.32
N THR A 66 -5.66 3.09 -14.07
CA THR A 66 -5.01 1.78 -14.10
C THR A 66 -4.47 1.39 -12.72
N VAL A 67 -4.84 0.22 -12.24
CA VAL A 67 -4.32 -0.37 -11.02
C VAL A 67 -3.16 -1.29 -11.36
N HIS A 68 -2.06 -1.17 -10.62
CA HIS A 68 -0.88 -2.02 -10.74
C HIS A 68 -0.81 -3.00 -9.57
N VAL A 69 -0.40 -4.24 -9.85
CA VAL A 69 -0.31 -5.30 -8.85
C VAL A 69 1.10 -5.86 -8.78
N ARG A 70 1.71 -5.78 -7.60
CA ARG A 70 3.00 -6.37 -7.25
C ARG A 70 2.80 -7.66 -6.47
N ALA A 71 3.50 -8.73 -6.82
CA ALA A 71 3.46 -9.98 -6.06
C ALA A 71 4.86 -10.58 -5.92
N HIS A 72 5.15 -11.14 -4.74
CA HIS A 72 6.35 -11.94 -4.52
C HIS A 72 6.27 -13.31 -5.20
N ASN A 73 7.35 -14.06 -5.13
CA ASN A 73 7.40 -15.50 -5.47
C ASN A 73 7.07 -15.86 -6.93
N LEU A 74 7.19 -14.93 -7.87
CA LEU A 74 6.85 -15.20 -9.29
C LEU A 74 7.81 -16.18 -9.99
N LEU A 75 9.02 -16.42 -9.44
CA LEU A 75 9.98 -17.40 -9.95
C LEU A 75 10.30 -18.53 -8.95
N THR A 76 9.67 -18.52 -7.77
CA THR A 76 9.87 -19.53 -6.72
C THR A 76 9.37 -20.89 -7.18
N THR A 77 10.19 -21.94 -6.98
CA THR A 77 9.84 -23.31 -7.35
C THR A 77 8.79 -23.90 -6.44
N GLY A 78 7.75 -24.51 -7.01
CA GLY A 78 6.67 -25.19 -6.29
C GLY A 78 5.46 -25.43 -7.20
N ASP A 79 4.35 -25.89 -6.59
CA ASP A 79 3.19 -26.41 -7.29
C ASP A 79 2.05 -25.39 -7.51
N GLY A 80 2.23 -24.14 -7.07
CA GLY A 80 1.20 -23.10 -7.17
C GLY A 80 0.08 -23.22 -6.13
N THR A 81 0.25 -24.02 -5.09
CA THR A 81 -0.71 -24.09 -3.98
C THR A 81 -0.60 -22.85 -3.10
N ALA A 82 -1.73 -22.19 -2.84
CA ALA A 82 -1.80 -21.03 -1.95
C ALA A 82 -1.47 -21.43 -0.51
N ALA A 83 -0.59 -20.66 0.13
CA ALA A 83 -0.25 -20.84 1.55
C ALA A 83 0.21 -19.52 2.17
N LEU A 84 0.11 -19.38 3.48
CA LEU A 84 0.58 -18.19 4.19
C LEU A 84 2.09 -18.05 4.08
N LYS A 85 2.59 -16.86 3.73
CA LYS A 85 4.00 -16.53 3.56
C LYS A 85 4.75 -17.38 2.54
N TRP A 86 4.02 -18.01 1.62
CA TRP A 86 4.58 -18.83 0.55
C TRP A 86 3.82 -18.66 -0.75
N GLY A 87 4.58 -18.62 -1.84
CA GLY A 87 4.05 -18.68 -3.19
C GLY A 87 5.02 -19.42 -4.12
N SER A 88 4.52 -19.89 -5.25
CA SER A 88 5.35 -20.62 -6.20
C SER A 88 4.72 -20.67 -7.59
N THR A 89 5.57 -20.78 -8.62
CA THR A 89 5.13 -20.85 -10.01
C THR A 89 5.79 -21.96 -10.79
N ASN A 90 6.90 -22.51 -10.30
CA ASN A 90 7.73 -23.52 -10.97
C ASN A 90 8.23 -23.10 -12.37
N ALA A 91 8.43 -21.78 -12.57
CA ALA A 91 8.76 -21.21 -13.88
C ALA A 91 10.10 -21.71 -14.47
N TYR A 92 11.01 -22.20 -13.63
CA TYR A 92 12.32 -22.68 -14.03
C TYR A 92 12.69 -23.97 -13.33
N THR A 93 13.10 -24.96 -14.12
CA THR A 93 13.74 -26.20 -13.67
C THR A 93 14.92 -26.54 -14.58
N GLU A 94 15.72 -27.54 -14.20
CA GLU A 94 16.78 -28.09 -15.05
C GLU A 94 16.57 -29.59 -15.27
N ASP A 95 16.96 -30.09 -16.46
CA ASP A 95 17.02 -31.54 -16.70
C ASP A 95 18.27 -32.17 -16.06
N ALA A 96 18.42 -33.50 -16.22
CA ALA A 96 19.55 -34.25 -15.67
C ALA A 96 20.92 -33.78 -16.21
N GLN A 97 20.96 -33.08 -17.34
CA GLN A 97 22.16 -32.49 -17.96
C GLN A 97 22.35 -31.02 -17.58
N GLY A 98 21.53 -30.48 -16.70
CA GLY A 98 21.57 -29.06 -16.25
C GLY A 98 21.08 -28.09 -17.33
N ARG A 99 20.30 -28.54 -18.31
CA ARG A 99 19.69 -27.65 -19.32
C ARG A 99 18.40 -27.07 -18.82
N PRO A 100 18.15 -25.76 -19.01
CA PRO A 100 16.96 -25.10 -18.52
C PRO A 100 15.68 -25.65 -19.16
N LYS A 101 14.63 -25.74 -18.33
CA LYS A 101 13.26 -25.99 -18.74
C LYS A 101 12.39 -24.90 -18.16
N TYR A 102 11.54 -24.31 -18.99
CA TYR A 102 10.63 -23.21 -18.59
C TYR A 102 9.19 -23.71 -18.59
N ASP A 103 8.45 -23.40 -17.53
CA ASP A 103 7.01 -23.66 -17.43
C ASP A 103 6.31 -22.37 -16.93
N TRP A 104 5.66 -21.69 -17.84
CA TRP A 104 5.00 -20.42 -17.56
C TRP A 104 3.54 -20.55 -17.11
N THR A 105 3.03 -21.79 -17.00
CA THR A 105 1.60 -22.05 -16.78
C THR A 105 1.03 -21.33 -15.56
N ILE A 106 1.72 -21.36 -14.42
CA ILE A 106 1.21 -20.75 -13.17
C ILE A 106 1.41 -19.23 -13.20
N VAL A 107 2.56 -18.72 -13.64
CA VAL A 107 2.79 -17.27 -13.73
C VAL A 107 1.86 -16.62 -14.76
N ASP A 108 1.60 -17.28 -15.87
CA ASP A 108 0.60 -16.86 -16.84
C ASP A 108 -0.79 -16.73 -16.22
N ARG A 109 -1.22 -17.75 -15.46
CA ARG A 109 -2.51 -17.72 -14.77
C ARG A 109 -2.64 -16.53 -13.80
N ILE A 110 -1.54 -16.13 -13.15
CA ILE A 110 -1.50 -14.94 -12.31
C ILE A 110 -1.70 -13.68 -13.16
N PHE A 111 -0.90 -13.52 -14.22
CA PHE A 111 -0.97 -12.33 -15.08
C PHE A 111 -2.27 -12.26 -15.88
N ASP A 112 -2.78 -13.39 -16.40
CA ASP A 112 -4.08 -13.45 -17.06
C ASP A 112 -5.19 -12.92 -16.14
N THR A 113 -5.15 -13.29 -14.84
CA THR A 113 -6.14 -12.82 -13.85
C THR A 113 -6.10 -11.29 -13.67
N TYR A 114 -4.92 -10.66 -13.72
CA TYR A 114 -4.80 -9.19 -13.70
C TYR A 114 -5.31 -8.56 -15.00
N LEU A 115 -4.85 -9.06 -16.14
CA LEU A 115 -5.15 -8.47 -17.45
C LEU A 115 -6.62 -8.59 -17.84
N GLU A 116 -7.29 -9.70 -17.48
CA GLU A 116 -8.75 -9.85 -17.62
C GLU A 116 -9.53 -8.71 -16.94
N ARG A 117 -8.94 -8.08 -15.92
CA ARG A 117 -9.49 -6.94 -15.15
C ARG A 117 -8.91 -5.59 -15.56
N LYS A 118 -8.14 -5.54 -16.66
CA LYS A 118 -7.45 -4.35 -17.14
C LYS A 118 -6.46 -3.76 -16.12
N MET A 119 -6.00 -4.59 -15.17
CA MET A 119 -4.92 -4.25 -14.26
C MET A 119 -3.56 -4.54 -14.90
N LYS A 120 -2.50 -3.95 -14.40
CA LYS A 120 -1.14 -4.13 -14.93
C LYS A 120 -0.22 -4.75 -13.87
N PRO A 121 0.62 -5.73 -14.24
CA PRO A 121 1.68 -6.19 -13.36
C PRO A 121 2.70 -5.09 -13.03
N LEU A 122 3.12 -5.03 -11.76
CA LEU A 122 4.42 -4.56 -11.33
C LEU A 122 5.21 -5.83 -11.02
N VAL A 123 5.99 -6.29 -11.99
CA VAL A 123 6.62 -7.61 -11.96
C VAL A 123 7.85 -7.59 -11.06
N GLU A 124 7.81 -8.31 -9.95
CA GLU A 124 9.00 -8.58 -9.15
C GLU A 124 9.75 -9.79 -9.72
N ILE A 125 10.96 -9.59 -10.19
CA ILE A 125 11.86 -10.64 -10.68
C ILE A 125 12.48 -11.35 -9.48
N GLY A 126 11.81 -12.36 -8.98
CA GLY A 126 12.17 -13.10 -7.76
C GLY A 126 11.11 -14.19 -7.43
N PHE A 127 11.40 -15.12 -6.52
CA PHE A 127 12.72 -15.29 -5.88
C PHE A 127 13.53 -16.35 -6.63
N MET A 128 14.70 -16.76 -6.07
CA MET A 128 15.60 -17.67 -6.75
C MET A 128 14.97 -19.06 -6.93
N PRO A 129 14.83 -19.56 -8.16
CA PRO A 129 14.39 -20.94 -8.39
C PRO A 129 15.32 -21.95 -7.74
N GLU A 130 14.78 -23.06 -7.25
CA GLU A 130 15.56 -24.10 -6.55
C GLU A 130 16.77 -24.56 -7.37
N ALA A 131 16.56 -24.86 -8.67
CA ALA A 131 17.61 -25.34 -9.56
C ALA A 131 18.73 -24.31 -9.80
N LEU A 132 18.48 -23.00 -9.61
CA LEU A 132 19.49 -21.94 -9.75
C LEU A 132 20.12 -21.51 -8.43
N SER A 133 19.54 -21.83 -7.29
CA SER A 133 20.03 -21.39 -5.99
C SER A 133 21.43 -21.94 -5.68
N ALA A 134 22.31 -21.09 -5.17
CA ALA A 134 23.64 -21.51 -4.69
C ALA A 134 23.56 -22.41 -3.45
N LYS A 135 22.47 -22.34 -2.67
CA LYS A 135 22.19 -23.21 -1.52
C LYS A 135 20.70 -23.61 -1.54
N PRO A 136 20.31 -24.57 -2.38
CA PRO A 136 18.91 -24.86 -2.61
C PRO A 136 18.18 -25.51 -1.41
N GLN A 137 18.89 -26.09 -0.46
CA GLN A 137 18.26 -26.86 0.62
C GLN A 137 18.50 -26.26 2.02
N PRO A 138 17.47 -26.24 2.91
CA PRO A 138 16.07 -26.52 2.60
C PRO A 138 15.52 -25.42 1.70
N TYR A 139 14.69 -25.76 0.70
CA TYR A 139 14.17 -24.78 -0.24
C TYR A 139 12.90 -24.12 0.25
N ARG A 140 11.87 -24.91 0.58
CA ARG A 140 10.63 -24.44 1.16
C ARG A 140 10.77 -24.32 2.67
N HIS A 141 10.28 -23.23 3.22
CA HIS A 141 10.09 -23.09 4.66
C HIS A 141 8.68 -23.53 5.05
N GLU A 142 8.52 -23.96 6.30
CA GLU A 142 7.22 -24.13 6.94
C GLU A 142 6.99 -23.01 7.93
N TRP A 143 6.03 -22.14 7.63
CA TRP A 143 5.67 -21.03 8.49
C TRP A 143 4.19 -21.08 8.87
N ALA A 144 3.87 -20.63 10.08
CA ALA A 144 2.52 -20.47 10.59
C ALA A 144 2.47 -19.20 11.46
N PRO A 145 1.27 -18.63 11.72
CA PRO A 145 1.14 -17.36 12.46
C PRO A 145 1.74 -17.33 13.87
N ASP A 146 1.98 -18.47 14.48
CA ASP A 146 2.63 -18.66 15.80
C ASP A 146 4.15 -18.82 15.72
N LYS A 147 4.73 -18.90 14.53
CA LYS A 147 6.17 -19.11 14.31
C LYS A 147 6.93 -17.80 14.12
N THR A 148 8.21 -17.81 14.47
CA THR A 148 9.08 -16.66 14.28
C THR A 148 9.39 -16.38 12.82
N TYR A 149 9.35 -15.11 12.42
CA TYR A 149 9.50 -14.67 11.04
C TYR A 149 10.88 -14.91 10.43
N ASN A 150 11.95 -14.95 11.25
CA ASN A 150 13.34 -15.07 10.80
C ASN A 150 13.72 -16.43 10.21
N LYS A 151 12.85 -17.44 10.29
CA LYS A 151 13.10 -18.79 9.76
C LYS A 151 12.56 -19.02 8.34
N ILE A 152 12.01 -17.99 7.71
CA ILE A 152 11.47 -18.13 6.35
C ILE A 152 12.53 -18.03 5.26
N PHE A 153 13.70 -17.47 5.54
CA PHE A 153 14.77 -17.23 4.56
C PHE A 153 15.57 -18.51 4.29
N THR A 154 15.10 -19.28 3.32
CA THR A 154 15.64 -20.59 2.94
C THR A 154 16.28 -20.55 1.54
N GLY A 155 16.35 -21.66 0.84
CA GLY A 155 17.04 -21.78 -0.46
C GLY A 155 16.67 -20.75 -1.51
N TRP A 156 15.44 -20.26 -1.50
CA TRP A 156 14.97 -19.23 -2.41
C TRP A 156 15.59 -17.84 -2.19
N ALA A 157 16.19 -17.59 -1.03
CA ALA A 157 16.80 -16.29 -0.68
C ALA A 157 18.28 -16.16 -1.06
N HIS A 158 18.88 -17.21 -1.62
CA HIS A 158 20.32 -17.23 -1.94
C HIS A 158 20.62 -16.73 -3.36
N PRO A 159 21.86 -16.25 -3.61
CA PRO A 159 22.32 -15.89 -4.95
C PRO A 159 22.19 -17.05 -5.96
N PRO A 160 22.13 -16.75 -7.27
CA PRO A 160 22.23 -17.80 -8.28
C PRO A 160 23.62 -18.45 -8.27
N LYS A 161 23.68 -19.76 -8.50
CA LYS A 161 24.95 -20.47 -8.73
C LYS A 161 25.63 -20.04 -10.03
N ASP A 162 24.87 -19.46 -10.97
CA ASP A 162 25.31 -18.95 -12.28
C ASP A 162 24.51 -17.68 -12.64
N PRO A 163 25.09 -16.48 -12.51
CA PRO A 163 24.43 -15.23 -12.87
C PRO A 163 24.01 -15.12 -14.35
N LYS A 164 24.73 -15.81 -15.27
CA LYS A 164 24.36 -15.81 -16.70
C LYS A 164 23.08 -16.61 -16.94
N LYS A 165 22.93 -17.77 -16.27
CA LYS A 165 21.67 -18.54 -16.32
C LYS A 165 20.51 -17.76 -15.72
N TRP A 166 20.74 -16.98 -14.66
CA TRP A 166 19.75 -16.06 -14.13
C TRP A 166 19.32 -15.02 -15.17
N GLY A 167 20.27 -14.34 -15.80
CA GLY A 167 19.97 -13.40 -16.89
C GLY A 167 19.22 -14.04 -18.05
N GLU A 168 19.59 -15.29 -18.42
CA GLU A 168 18.88 -16.02 -19.48
C GLU A 168 17.44 -16.38 -19.10
N LEU A 169 17.19 -16.81 -17.85
CA LEU A 169 15.83 -17.02 -17.34
C LEU A 169 14.98 -15.75 -17.47
N VAL A 170 15.51 -14.60 -17.04
CA VAL A 170 14.80 -13.31 -17.14
C VAL A 170 14.53 -12.95 -18.59
N TYR A 171 15.51 -13.14 -19.49
CA TYR A 171 15.33 -12.89 -20.92
C TYR A 171 14.21 -13.75 -21.53
N GLN A 172 14.20 -15.04 -21.24
CA GLN A 172 13.18 -15.96 -21.74
C GLN A 172 11.79 -15.65 -21.18
N TRP A 173 11.70 -15.22 -19.90
CA TRP A 173 10.44 -14.82 -19.29
C TRP A 173 9.87 -13.56 -19.96
N VAL A 174 10.67 -12.51 -20.12
CA VAL A 174 10.23 -11.30 -20.81
C VAL A 174 9.82 -11.60 -22.25
N LYS A 175 10.61 -12.42 -22.97
CA LYS A 175 10.30 -12.83 -24.33
C LYS A 175 8.96 -13.57 -24.40
N HIS A 176 8.71 -14.51 -23.48
CA HIS A 176 7.44 -15.21 -23.36
C HIS A 176 6.28 -14.24 -23.13
N CYS A 177 6.42 -13.29 -22.18
CA CYS A 177 5.39 -12.27 -21.93
C CYS A 177 5.10 -11.44 -23.20
N VAL A 178 6.14 -11.05 -23.95
CA VAL A 178 5.97 -10.30 -25.21
C VAL A 178 5.26 -11.12 -26.27
N GLU A 179 5.59 -12.41 -26.41
CA GLU A 179 4.94 -13.32 -27.34
C GLU A 179 3.47 -13.56 -26.99
N LYS A 180 3.16 -13.70 -25.72
CA LYS A 180 1.79 -13.98 -25.25
C LYS A 180 0.91 -12.74 -25.18
N TYR A 181 1.39 -11.64 -24.62
CA TYR A 181 0.58 -10.45 -24.31
C TYR A 181 0.78 -9.28 -25.28
N GLY A 182 1.81 -9.34 -26.11
CA GLY A 182 2.15 -8.28 -27.05
C GLY A 182 3.10 -7.22 -26.49
N ARG A 183 3.86 -6.60 -27.39
CA ARG A 183 4.93 -5.64 -27.05
C ARG A 183 4.42 -4.40 -26.31
N GLU A 184 3.31 -3.83 -26.77
CA GLU A 184 2.74 -2.60 -26.18
C GLU A 184 2.22 -2.84 -24.77
N GLU A 185 1.55 -3.99 -24.57
CA GLU A 185 1.04 -4.38 -23.26
C GLU A 185 2.19 -4.54 -22.26
N VAL A 186 3.20 -5.35 -22.58
CA VAL A 186 4.32 -5.63 -21.69
C VAL A 186 5.19 -4.39 -21.45
N ALA A 187 5.34 -3.49 -22.44
CA ALA A 187 6.03 -2.22 -22.27
C ALA A 187 5.31 -1.26 -21.31
N SER A 188 4.01 -1.47 -21.08
CA SER A 188 3.23 -0.66 -20.12
C SER A 188 3.41 -1.09 -18.67
N TRP A 189 4.01 -2.26 -18.42
CA TRP A 189 4.24 -2.79 -17.09
C TRP A 189 5.46 -2.15 -16.42
N TRP A 190 5.53 -2.30 -15.09
CA TRP A 190 6.72 -2.01 -14.30
C TRP A 190 7.42 -3.34 -13.98
N TRP A 191 8.75 -3.36 -13.98
CA TRP A 191 9.55 -4.52 -13.63
C TRP A 191 10.59 -4.12 -12.58
N GLU A 192 10.82 -4.94 -11.58
CA GLU A 192 11.85 -4.70 -10.57
C GLU A 192 12.59 -5.97 -10.20
N VAL A 193 13.78 -5.82 -9.66
CA VAL A 193 14.63 -6.96 -9.32
C VAL A 193 14.62 -7.16 -7.82
N TRP A 194 14.07 -8.31 -7.39
CA TRP A 194 14.09 -8.78 -6.02
C TRP A 194 13.19 -8.00 -5.04
N ASN A 195 13.36 -8.36 -3.72
CA ASN A 195 12.69 -7.72 -2.58
C ASN A 195 13.63 -7.61 -1.40
N GLU A 196 13.71 -6.44 -0.76
CA GLU A 196 14.43 -6.16 0.49
C GLU A 196 15.85 -6.79 0.56
N PRO A 197 16.74 -6.52 -0.41
CA PRO A 197 18.06 -7.17 -0.46
C PRO A 197 19.01 -6.73 0.65
N ASP A 198 18.61 -5.76 1.46
CA ASP A 198 19.35 -5.28 2.64
C ASP A 198 19.07 -6.11 3.91
N ILE A 199 18.11 -7.05 3.88
CA ILE A 199 17.79 -7.95 4.99
C ILE A 199 17.80 -9.42 4.56
N GLY A 200 17.20 -10.31 5.36
CA GLY A 200 17.24 -11.77 5.16
C GLY A 200 16.67 -12.30 3.85
N TYR A 201 15.87 -11.50 3.13
CA TYR A 201 15.42 -11.86 1.77
C TYR A 201 16.57 -12.07 0.79
N TRP A 202 17.76 -11.55 1.09
CA TRP A 202 18.98 -11.77 0.34
C TRP A 202 20.09 -12.34 1.21
N GLN A 203 20.53 -13.55 0.92
CA GLN A 203 21.59 -14.28 1.63
C GLN A 203 22.96 -14.19 0.91
N GLY A 204 23.16 -13.14 0.12
CA GLY A 204 24.40 -12.80 -0.55
C GLY A 204 25.00 -11.48 -0.06
N THR A 205 26.10 -11.04 -0.69
CA THR A 205 26.67 -9.72 -0.47
C THR A 205 25.93 -8.65 -1.29
N PRO A 206 26.09 -7.35 -0.97
CA PRO A 206 25.58 -6.27 -1.82
C PRO A 206 26.08 -6.33 -3.27
N GLU A 207 27.36 -6.68 -3.47
CA GLU A 207 27.98 -6.80 -4.79
C GLU A 207 27.34 -7.93 -5.60
N GLN A 208 27.02 -9.07 -4.97
CA GLN A 208 26.30 -10.17 -5.62
C GLN A 208 24.85 -9.75 -5.98
N TYR A 209 24.24 -8.86 -5.20
CA TYR A 209 22.94 -8.30 -5.59
C TYR A 209 23.08 -7.36 -6.80
N PHE A 210 24.14 -6.54 -6.85
CA PHE A 210 24.36 -5.66 -8.00
C PHE A 210 24.63 -6.50 -9.28
N GLU A 211 25.35 -7.60 -9.16
CA GLU A 211 25.55 -8.56 -10.27
C GLU A 211 24.21 -9.20 -10.71
N LEU A 212 23.37 -9.63 -9.75
CA LEU A 212 22.03 -10.14 -10.00
C LEU A 212 21.18 -9.12 -10.77
N TYR A 213 21.19 -7.86 -10.29
CA TYR A 213 20.46 -6.75 -10.91
C TYR A 213 20.93 -6.49 -12.34
N ASP A 214 22.24 -6.38 -12.55
CA ASP A 214 22.82 -6.06 -13.84
C ASP A 214 22.45 -7.10 -14.90
N HIS A 215 22.54 -8.39 -14.55
CA HIS A 215 22.15 -9.49 -15.46
C HIS A 215 20.65 -9.47 -15.77
N ALA A 216 19.80 -9.18 -14.79
CA ALA A 216 18.37 -9.07 -14.99
C ALA A 216 18.01 -7.84 -15.85
N ALA A 217 18.57 -6.67 -15.52
CA ALA A 217 18.31 -5.43 -16.24
C ALA A 217 18.77 -5.46 -17.70
N ASP A 218 19.96 -6.02 -17.96
CA ASP A 218 20.44 -6.27 -19.32
C ASP A 218 19.49 -7.21 -20.08
N ALA A 219 19.08 -8.31 -19.47
CA ALA A 219 18.17 -9.28 -20.06
C ALA A 219 16.82 -8.66 -20.42
N VAL A 220 16.22 -7.89 -19.51
CA VAL A 220 14.98 -7.14 -19.75
C VAL A 220 15.13 -6.20 -20.94
N LYS A 221 16.21 -5.40 -20.97
CA LYS A 221 16.45 -4.42 -22.04
C LYS A 221 16.78 -5.08 -23.38
N ARG A 222 17.43 -6.22 -23.40
CA ARG A 222 17.67 -7.00 -24.64
C ARG A 222 16.38 -7.58 -25.19
N ALA A 223 15.49 -8.07 -24.33
CA ALA A 223 14.22 -8.66 -24.76
C ALA A 223 13.24 -7.59 -25.27
N LEU A 224 13.08 -6.49 -24.53
CA LEU A 224 12.24 -5.36 -24.94
C LEU A 224 12.77 -4.04 -24.33
N PRO A 225 13.50 -3.22 -25.10
CA PRO A 225 14.12 -1.98 -24.60
C PRO A 225 13.15 -0.98 -23.97
N ALA A 226 11.86 -1.00 -24.35
CA ALA A 226 10.83 -0.09 -23.85
C ALA A 226 10.33 -0.44 -22.43
N ILE A 227 10.65 -1.62 -21.90
CA ILE A 227 10.26 -2.00 -20.52
C ILE A 227 10.94 -1.09 -19.51
N ARG A 228 10.18 -0.69 -18.49
CA ARG A 228 10.67 0.06 -17.35
C ARG A 228 11.17 -0.89 -16.25
N ILE A 229 12.47 -0.89 -15.99
CA ILE A 229 13.14 -1.69 -14.95
C ILE A 229 13.55 -0.83 -13.78
N GLY A 230 13.37 -1.29 -12.55
CA GLY A 230 13.66 -0.56 -11.32
C GLY A 230 14.22 -1.42 -10.19
N GLY A 231 14.43 -0.76 -9.08
CA GLY A 231 14.97 -1.32 -7.84
C GLY A 231 15.52 -0.22 -6.91
N PRO A 232 16.22 -0.57 -5.81
CA PRO A 232 16.56 -1.90 -5.32
C PRO A 232 15.53 -2.49 -4.35
N THR A 233 14.38 -1.83 -4.11
CA THR A 233 13.33 -2.28 -3.17
C THR A 233 13.83 -2.59 -1.76
N THR A 234 14.73 -1.75 -1.23
CA THR A 234 15.23 -1.89 0.15
C THR A 234 14.12 -1.75 1.18
N THR A 235 14.36 -2.21 2.39
CA THR A 235 13.55 -1.81 3.55
C THR A 235 13.58 -0.30 3.76
N GLY A 236 12.88 0.20 4.79
CA GLY A 236 12.74 1.64 5.05
C GLY A 236 14.06 2.38 5.27
N PRO A 237 14.39 3.42 4.47
CA PRO A 237 15.66 4.13 4.53
C PRO A 237 15.84 5.05 5.76
N LYS A 238 14.90 5.07 6.72
CA LYS A 238 15.17 5.59 8.07
C LYS A 238 16.27 4.77 8.74
N GLY A 239 16.31 3.45 8.49
CA GLY A 239 17.36 2.56 8.95
C GLY A 239 18.68 2.82 8.21
N GLU A 240 19.81 2.90 8.94
CA GLU A 240 21.12 3.20 8.36
C GLU A 240 21.55 2.16 7.31
N LYS A 241 21.31 0.87 7.57
CA LYS A 241 21.63 -0.23 6.65
C LYS A 241 20.89 -0.09 5.32
N ALA A 242 19.58 0.13 5.36
CA ALA A 242 18.76 0.34 4.16
C ALA A 242 19.15 1.63 3.42
N ALA A 243 19.39 2.73 4.17
CA ALA A 243 19.83 3.99 3.60
C ALA A 243 21.20 3.87 2.92
N LYS A 244 22.14 3.10 3.51
CA LYS A 244 23.44 2.82 2.87
C LYS A 244 23.25 1.98 1.60
N PHE A 245 22.49 0.89 1.69
CA PHE A 245 22.26 0.01 0.54
C PHE A 245 21.62 0.78 -0.63
N LEU A 246 20.61 1.61 -0.36
CA LEU A 246 19.99 2.45 -1.39
C LEU A 246 21.02 3.40 -2.04
N ARG A 247 21.85 4.08 -1.25
CA ARG A 247 22.90 4.95 -1.82
C ARG A 247 23.92 4.20 -2.65
N ASP A 248 24.40 3.06 -2.17
CA ASP A 248 25.41 2.24 -2.85
C ASP A 248 24.86 1.70 -4.17
N PHE A 249 23.61 1.25 -4.19
CA PHE A 249 22.92 0.82 -5.40
C PHE A 249 22.78 1.96 -6.43
N LEU A 250 22.30 3.12 -5.99
CA LEU A 250 22.16 4.28 -6.88
C LEU A 250 23.54 4.74 -7.41
N GLN A 251 24.58 4.67 -6.60
CA GLN A 251 25.94 4.96 -7.05
C GLN A 251 26.44 3.92 -8.06
N HIS A 252 26.18 2.62 -7.82
CA HIS A 252 26.49 1.56 -8.77
C HIS A 252 25.81 1.78 -10.12
N VAL A 253 24.53 2.08 -10.13
CA VAL A 253 23.77 2.36 -11.35
C VAL A 253 24.31 3.56 -12.12
N VAL A 254 24.79 4.59 -11.44
CA VAL A 254 25.31 5.81 -12.09
C VAL A 254 26.74 5.58 -12.64
N SER A 255 27.61 4.93 -11.90
CA SER A 255 29.04 4.92 -12.20
C SER A 255 29.77 3.61 -11.90
N GLY A 256 29.06 2.59 -11.39
CA GLY A 256 29.63 1.26 -11.18
C GLY A 256 29.89 0.52 -12.50
N LYS A 257 30.73 -0.50 -12.45
CA LYS A 257 30.93 -1.40 -13.57
C LYS A 257 29.77 -2.39 -13.62
N ASN A 258 29.02 -2.38 -14.72
CA ASN A 258 27.97 -3.35 -14.98
C ASN A 258 28.55 -4.75 -15.19
N TYR A 259 28.13 -5.72 -14.39
CA TYR A 259 28.66 -7.08 -14.40
C TYR A 259 28.25 -7.87 -15.66
N ALA A 260 27.10 -7.58 -16.24
CA ALA A 260 26.63 -8.28 -17.46
C ALA A 260 27.34 -7.78 -18.73
N THR A 261 27.58 -6.47 -18.83
CA THR A 261 28.07 -5.84 -20.06
C THR A 261 29.52 -5.36 -19.99
N GLY A 262 30.09 -5.22 -18.79
CA GLY A 262 31.39 -4.62 -18.55
C GLY A 262 31.46 -3.10 -18.72
N LYS A 263 30.36 -2.45 -19.09
CA LYS A 263 30.27 -0.99 -19.27
C LYS A 263 30.08 -0.27 -17.93
N VAL A 264 30.17 1.04 -17.93
CA VAL A 264 29.86 1.88 -16.78
C VAL A 264 28.36 2.14 -16.71
N GLY A 265 27.78 1.95 -15.54
CA GLY A 265 26.38 2.21 -15.23
C GLY A 265 25.45 1.06 -15.64
N SER A 266 24.27 1.04 -15.06
CA SER A 266 23.25 0.02 -15.29
C SER A 266 21.90 0.66 -15.64
N PRO A 267 21.06 -0.01 -16.46
CA PRO A 267 19.72 0.52 -16.74
C PRO A 267 18.91 0.69 -15.46
N LEU A 268 18.25 1.85 -15.31
CA LEU A 268 17.31 2.13 -14.24
C LEU A 268 16.28 3.14 -14.75
N ASP A 269 15.00 2.76 -14.78
CA ASP A 269 13.92 3.62 -15.26
C ASP A 269 13.06 4.18 -14.11
N TYR A 270 13.10 3.56 -12.93
CA TYR A 270 12.46 4.05 -11.72
C TYR A 270 13.18 3.54 -10.47
N ILE A 271 12.97 4.18 -9.36
CA ILE A 271 13.59 3.84 -8.07
C ILE A 271 12.51 3.31 -7.14
N SER A 272 12.84 2.25 -6.38
CA SER A 272 11.95 1.75 -5.34
C SER A 272 12.66 1.48 -4.02
N PHE A 273 11.94 1.69 -2.94
CA PHE A 273 12.26 1.30 -1.57
C PHE A 273 10.95 1.13 -0.80
N HIS A 274 10.98 0.58 0.41
CA HIS A 274 9.82 0.42 1.26
C HIS A 274 9.72 1.52 2.30
N ALA A 275 8.53 1.71 2.86
CA ALA A 275 8.30 2.64 3.95
C ALA A 275 7.18 2.11 4.84
N LYS A 276 7.55 1.67 6.03
CA LYS A 276 6.62 1.02 6.95
C LYS A 276 6.50 1.74 8.28
N GLY A 277 5.30 1.68 8.88
CA GLY A 277 5.08 2.05 10.26
C GLY A 277 5.68 1.02 11.23
N ARG A 278 5.43 1.24 12.51
CA ARG A 278 5.86 0.30 13.55
C ARG A 278 4.84 0.27 14.69
N PRO A 279 3.67 -0.32 14.48
CA PRO A 279 2.66 -0.45 15.52
C PRO A 279 3.18 -1.28 16.70
N LYS A 280 2.76 -0.90 17.90
CA LYS A 280 3.07 -1.58 19.15
C LYS A 280 1.78 -1.86 19.89
N PHE A 281 1.81 -2.86 20.75
CA PHE A 281 0.74 -3.10 21.73
C PHE A 281 1.21 -2.65 23.09
N ILE A 282 0.59 -1.61 23.62
CA ILE A 282 1.00 -0.95 24.86
C ILE A 282 -0.26 -0.69 25.71
N GLU A 283 -0.23 -1.04 26.98
CA GLU A 283 -1.35 -0.80 27.90
C GLU A 283 -2.71 -1.26 27.34
N ASN A 284 -2.71 -2.48 26.76
CA ASN A 284 -3.89 -3.13 26.18
C ASN A 284 -4.51 -2.38 24.97
N ARG A 285 -3.73 -1.59 24.24
CA ARG A 285 -4.14 -0.89 23.01
C ARG A 285 -3.06 -0.87 21.95
N VAL A 286 -3.47 -0.62 20.73
CA VAL A 286 -2.54 -0.41 19.62
C VAL A 286 -2.06 1.05 19.60
N GLN A 287 -0.76 1.24 19.39
CA GLN A 287 -0.14 2.52 19.04
C GLN A 287 0.59 2.38 17.71
N MET A 288 0.19 3.15 16.69
CA MET A 288 0.58 2.95 15.29
C MET A 288 2.03 3.31 14.96
N GLY A 289 2.60 4.36 15.55
CA GLY A 289 3.96 4.80 15.23
C GLY A 289 4.12 5.30 13.80
N SER A 290 3.25 6.22 13.36
CA SER A 290 3.24 6.80 12.01
C SER A 290 4.54 7.52 11.65
N GLU A 291 5.30 8.02 12.64
CA GLU A 291 6.63 8.66 12.44
C GLU A 291 7.66 7.73 11.77
N PHE A 292 7.52 6.43 11.92
CA PHE A 292 8.44 5.50 11.26
C PHE A 292 8.26 5.53 9.75
N GLN A 293 7.03 5.37 9.27
CA GLN A 293 6.74 5.42 7.85
C GLN A 293 7.06 6.79 7.24
N MET A 294 6.65 7.87 7.89
CA MET A 294 6.92 9.22 7.39
C MET A 294 8.41 9.55 7.35
N SER A 295 9.20 9.04 8.30
CA SER A 295 10.67 9.18 8.28
C SER A 295 11.33 8.37 7.17
N ASP A 296 10.80 7.19 6.84
CA ASP A 296 11.28 6.39 5.69
C ASP A 296 11.07 7.15 4.38
N PHE A 297 9.89 7.74 4.19
CA PHE A 297 9.60 8.60 3.03
C PHE A 297 10.53 9.82 2.97
N ASP A 298 10.64 10.56 4.06
CA ASP A 298 11.46 11.77 4.14
C ASP A 298 12.93 11.48 3.82
N ASN A 299 13.48 10.42 4.41
CA ASN A 299 14.87 10.03 4.21
C ASN A 299 15.13 9.44 2.82
N GLY A 300 14.25 8.55 2.34
CA GLY A 300 14.37 7.96 1.01
C GLY A 300 14.28 9.01 -0.09
N PHE A 301 13.31 9.92 -0.03
CA PHE A 301 13.20 11.02 -0.99
C PHE A 301 14.41 11.96 -0.93
N ARG A 302 14.96 12.23 0.26
CA ARG A 302 16.19 13.02 0.41
C ARG A 302 17.39 12.32 -0.22
N ILE A 303 17.52 10.99 -0.07
CA ILE A 303 18.58 10.23 -0.72
C ILE A 303 18.47 10.32 -2.24
N VAL A 304 17.29 10.06 -2.81
CA VAL A 304 17.08 10.15 -4.27
C VAL A 304 17.34 11.58 -4.76
N ALA A 305 16.88 12.60 -4.04
CA ALA A 305 17.12 14.00 -4.38
C ALA A 305 18.62 14.39 -4.41
N SER A 306 19.48 13.64 -3.71
CA SER A 306 20.95 13.87 -3.72
C SER A 306 21.65 13.35 -4.97
N PHE A 307 20.95 12.62 -5.86
CA PHE A 307 21.48 12.14 -7.15
C PHE A 307 20.87 12.95 -8.30
N PRO A 308 21.53 14.01 -8.80
CA PRO A 308 20.95 14.92 -9.80
C PRO A 308 20.47 14.23 -11.08
N THR A 309 21.18 13.18 -11.52
CA THR A 309 20.86 12.42 -12.74
C THR A 309 19.65 11.50 -12.56
N LEU A 310 19.34 11.09 -11.33
CA LEU A 310 18.27 10.14 -10.99
C LEU A 310 17.04 10.80 -10.36
N LYS A 311 17.18 12.03 -9.85
CA LYS A 311 16.14 12.75 -9.09
C LYS A 311 14.77 12.83 -9.79
N ARG A 312 14.78 12.83 -11.13
CA ARG A 312 13.54 12.94 -11.92
C ARG A 312 12.93 11.60 -12.31
N LEU A 313 13.61 10.50 -12.04
CA LEU A 313 13.03 9.18 -12.25
C LEU A 313 11.79 8.99 -11.37
N PRO A 314 10.78 8.26 -11.84
CA PRO A 314 9.66 7.87 -11.00
C PRO A 314 10.14 7.14 -9.73
N ILE A 315 9.47 7.38 -8.62
CA ILE A 315 9.69 6.65 -7.37
C ILE A 315 8.40 5.88 -7.06
N ILE A 316 8.50 4.57 -6.98
CA ILE A 316 7.44 3.69 -6.50
C ILE A 316 7.86 3.12 -5.15
N ILE A 317 7.09 3.38 -4.11
CA ILE A 317 7.32 2.75 -2.82
C ILE A 317 6.75 1.34 -2.87
N GLY A 318 7.64 0.33 -2.92
CA GLY A 318 7.29 -1.06 -3.22
C GLY A 318 6.42 -1.73 -2.15
N GLU A 319 6.46 -1.26 -0.90
CA GLU A 319 5.53 -1.58 0.17
C GLU A 319 5.35 -0.37 1.09
N SER A 320 4.10 0.04 1.32
CA SER A 320 3.80 1.30 2.01
C SER A 320 2.61 1.17 2.95
N ASP A 321 2.76 0.37 3.99
CA ASP A 321 1.73 0.06 4.98
C ASP A 321 2.27 0.16 6.42
N PRO A 322 1.40 0.06 7.43
CA PRO A 322 1.81 0.29 8.82
C PRO A 322 2.79 -0.74 9.39
N GLU A 323 2.91 -1.96 8.82
CA GLU A 323 3.73 -3.03 9.44
C GLU A 323 4.13 -4.10 8.42
N GLY A 324 5.24 -4.83 8.71
CA GLY A 324 5.90 -5.74 7.79
C GLY A 324 5.24 -7.12 7.59
N CYS A 325 4.67 -7.75 8.65
CA CYS A 325 4.17 -9.11 8.54
C CYS A 325 2.70 -9.17 8.12
N ALA A 326 2.41 -9.50 6.86
CA ALA A 326 1.05 -9.54 6.32
C ALA A 326 0.17 -10.63 6.97
N ALA A 327 0.69 -11.84 7.10
CA ALA A 327 -0.04 -13.01 7.61
C ALA A 327 0.08 -13.24 9.13
N CYS A 328 0.52 -12.22 9.89
CA CYS A 328 0.64 -12.31 11.35
C CYS A 328 -0.70 -12.07 12.03
N SER A 329 -1.29 -13.13 12.57
CA SER A 329 -2.58 -13.11 13.27
C SER A 329 -2.56 -12.23 14.53
N VAL A 330 -3.66 -11.53 14.80
CA VAL A 330 -3.85 -10.74 16.03
C VAL A 330 -3.76 -11.56 17.32
N ARG A 331 -4.02 -12.86 17.25
CA ARG A 331 -3.91 -13.77 18.39
C ARG A 331 -2.48 -13.89 18.92
N PHE A 332 -1.49 -13.76 18.05
CA PHE A 332 -0.07 -13.83 18.40
C PHE A 332 0.63 -12.47 18.30
N HIS A 333 0.03 -11.54 17.56
CA HIS A 333 0.54 -10.20 17.30
C HIS A 333 -0.55 -9.16 17.57
N PRO A 334 -0.89 -8.90 18.86
CA PRO A 334 -2.02 -8.05 19.22
C PRO A 334 -1.92 -6.61 18.68
N GLN A 335 -0.71 -6.12 18.37
CA GLN A 335 -0.51 -4.84 17.67
C GLN A 335 -1.19 -4.79 16.30
N ASN A 336 -1.55 -5.92 15.70
CA ASN A 336 -2.20 -6.01 14.40
C ASN A 336 -3.73 -5.82 14.47
N GLY A 337 -4.29 -5.61 15.67
CA GLY A 337 -5.72 -5.38 15.86
C GLY A 337 -6.26 -4.19 15.06
N TYR A 338 -5.42 -3.17 14.78
CA TYR A 338 -5.79 -2.01 13.96
C TYR A 338 -6.30 -2.39 12.55
N ARG A 339 -5.91 -3.55 12.02
CA ARG A 339 -6.16 -3.97 10.63
C ARG A 339 -7.61 -4.34 10.35
N ASN A 340 -8.39 -4.61 11.37
CA ASN A 340 -9.78 -5.01 11.20
C ASN A 340 -10.75 -3.82 11.16
N GLY A 341 -10.45 -2.76 11.93
CA GLY A 341 -11.34 -1.63 12.16
C GLY A 341 -10.94 -0.35 11.42
N THR A 342 -11.47 0.77 11.92
CA THR A 342 -11.36 2.10 11.31
C THR A 342 -9.99 2.74 11.44
N MET A 343 -9.16 2.28 12.38
CA MET A 343 -7.81 2.81 12.59
C MET A 343 -6.92 2.64 11.36
N TYR A 344 -7.03 1.52 10.65
CA TYR A 344 -6.31 1.32 9.39
C TYR A 344 -6.78 2.29 8.30
N SER A 345 -8.09 2.56 8.27
CA SER A 345 -8.70 3.51 7.32
C SER A 345 -8.18 4.93 7.53
N SER A 346 -8.24 5.45 8.76
CA SER A 346 -7.80 6.81 9.08
C SER A 346 -6.28 6.99 8.92
N TYR A 347 -5.48 5.99 9.30
CA TYR A 347 -4.04 5.95 9.02
C TYR A 347 -3.75 6.08 7.52
N THR A 348 -4.44 5.28 6.70
CA THR A 348 -4.27 5.28 5.24
C THR A 348 -4.63 6.64 4.65
N ALA A 349 -5.77 7.22 5.01
CA ALA A 349 -6.18 8.55 4.54
C ALA A 349 -5.15 9.63 4.92
N ALA A 350 -4.74 9.69 6.19
CA ALA A 350 -3.80 10.67 6.69
C ALA A 350 -2.40 10.53 6.04
N THR A 351 -1.85 9.32 6.00
CA THR A 351 -0.48 9.12 5.50
C THR A 351 -0.36 9.33 4.00
N PHE A 352 -1.35 8.93 3.18
CA PHE A 352 -1.30 9.16 1.74
C PHE A 352 -1.26 10.65 1.38
N ALA A 353 -2.00 11.51 2.09
CA ALA A 353 -1.92 12.96 1.91
C ALA A 353 -0.50 13.48 2.19
N ARG A 354 0.13 13.02 3.29
CA ARG A 354 1.48 13.45 3.70
C ARG A 354 2.59 12.99 2.75
N LYS A 355 2.41 11.85 2.07
CA LYS A 355 3.36 11.35 1.04
C LYS A 355 3.51 12.36 -0.11
N HIS A 356 2.41 12.97 -0.55
CA HIS A 356 2.45 14.06 -1.55
C HIS A 356 3.21 15.31 -1.06
N GLU A 357 3.02 15.68 0.22
CA GLU A 357 3.71 16.81 0.82
C GLU A 357 5.23 16.55 0.91
N LEU A 358 5.64 15.34 1.31
CA LEU A 358 7.05 14.93 1.37
C LEU A 358 7.70 14.90 -0.02
N ALA A 359 7.00 14.40 -1.02
CA ALA A 359 7.50 14.42 -2.40
C ALA A 359 7.73 15.86 -2.91
N ALA A 360 6.78 16.76 -2.63
CA ALA A 360 6.91 18.17 -2.96
C ALA A 360 8.07 18.84 -2.21
N LYS A 361 8.24 18.54 -0.91
CA LYS A 361 9.35 19.04 -0.07
C LYS A 361 10.71 18.74 -0.69
N HIS A 362 10.90 17.52 -1.20
CA HIS A 362 12.18 17.10 -1.79
C HIS A 362 12.29 17.34 -3.30
N GLY A 363 11.21 17.73 -3.96
CA GLY A 363 11.13 17.96 -5.40
C GLY A 363 11.44 16.71 -6.21
N VAL A 364 10.95 15.55 -5.77
CA VAL A 364 11.11 14.26 -6.44
C VAL A 364 9.85 13.84 -7.20
N ASN A 365 9.99 12.89 -8.10
CA ASN A 365 8.90 12.38 -8.93
C ASN A 365 8.22 11.16 -8.29
N PHE A 366 7.30 11.40 -7.35
CA PHE A 366 6.55 10.35 -6.68
C PHE A 366 5.45 9.79 -7.58
N GLU A 367 5.58 8.54 -7.99
CA GLU A 367 4.70 7.85 -8.93
C GLU A 367 3.65 7.00 -8.23
N GLY A 368 4.04 6.20 -7.22
CA GLY A 368 3.13 5.28 -6.57
C GLY A 368 3.59 4.81 -5.20
N ALA A 369 2.62 4.32 -4.40
CA ALA A 369 2.88 3.65 -3.14
C ALA A 369 2.02 2.38 -3.07
N VAL A 370 2.68 1.24 -3.09
CA VAL A 370 2.04 -0.07 -3.07
C VAL A 370 1.45 -0.31 -1.68
N THR A 371 0.14 -0.44 -1.61
CA THR A 371 -0.53 -0.96 -0.42
C THR A 371 -0.33 -2.47 -0.40
N TRP A 372 0.43 -2.95 0.60
CA TRP A 372 0.80 -4.36 0.71
C TRP A 372 -0.24 -5.11 1.52
N ALA A 373 -1.41 -5.28 0.93
CA ALA A 373 -2.55 -5.96 1.53
C ALA A 373 -3.42 -6.60 0.46
N PHE A 374 -3.84 -7.84 0.69
CA PHE A 374 -4.66 -8.58 -0.26
C PHE A 374 -5.80 -9.31 0.43
N GLU A 375 -5.81 -10.63 0.39
CA GLU A 375 -6.79 -11.52 1.00
C GLU A 375 -6.21 -12.93 1.19
N PHE A 376 -6.52 -13.54 2.32
CA PHE A 376 -6.15 -14.91 2.65
C PHE A 376 -7.41 -15.77 2.70
N GLU A 377 -7.82 -16.34 1.57
CA GLU A 377 -9.00 -17.19 1.46
C GLU A 377 -8.86 -18.44 2.34
N GLY A 378 -9.94 -18.82 3.03
CA GLY A 378 -9.97 -19.99 3.90
C GLY A 378 -9.29 -19.79 5.27
N GLN A 379 -8.90 -18.57 5.63
CA GLN A 379 -8.40 -18.23 6.96
C GLN A 379 -9.52 -17.74 7.88
N PRO A 380 -9.29 -17.69 9.21
CA PRO A 380 -10.30 -17.16 10.13
C PRO A 380 -10.72 -15.74 9.80
N TYR A 381 -12.03 -15.45 9.92
CA TYR A 381 -12.55 -14.09 9.70
C TYR A 381 -11.93 -13.11 10.70
N PHE A 382 -11.51 -11.96 10.21
CA PHE A 382 -10.96 -10.84 10.99
C PHE A 382 -9.83 -11.23 11.95
N ASP A 383 -8.97 -12.17 11.54
CA ASP A 383 -7.83 -12.62 12.35
C ASP A 383 -6.66 -11.61 12.43
N GLY A 384 -6.88 -10.39 11.96
CA GLY A 384 -5.88 -9.31 11.98
C GLY A 384 -4.79 -9.45 10.94
N PHE A 385 -4.99 -10.23 9.90
CA PHE A 385 -4.11 -10.23 8.74
C PHE A 385 -4.15 -8.88 8.03
N ARG A 386 -3.08 -8.51 7.36
CA ARG A 386 -2.99 -7.30 6.54
C ARG A 386 -3.66 -7.58 5.21
N ASP A 387 -4.97 -7.50 5.20
CA ASP A 387 -5.84 -7.76 4.08
C ASP A 387 -6.87 -6.62 3.90
N LEU A 388 -7.36 -6.47 2.68
CA LEU A 388 -8.42 -5.53 2.31
C LEU A 388 -9.80 -6.16 2.44
N ALA A 389 -9.86 -7.50 2.35
CA ALA A 389 -11.05 -8.31 2.54
C ALA A 389 -10.70 -9.59 3.30
N THR A 390 -11.69 -10.21 3.96
CA THR A 390 -11.57 -11.47 4.69
C THR A 390 -12.64 -12.44 4.23
N ASN A 391 -12.26 -13.51 3.54
CA ASN A 391 -13.16 -14.49 2.92
C ASN A 391 -14.29 -13.80 2.10
N GLY A 392 -13.89 -12.84 1.24
CA GLY A 392 -14.79 -12.10 0.37
C GLY A 392 -15.59 -10.97 1.04
N ILE A 393 -15.40 -10.69 2.34
CA ILE A 393 -16.01 -9.57 3.06
C ILE A 393 -15.03 -8.41 3.13
N ASP A 394 -15.41 -7.27 2.59
CA ASP A 394 -14.59 -6.06 2.56
C ASP A 394 -14.35 -5.50 3.95
N LYS A 395 -13.11 -5.17 4.25
CA LYS A 395 -12.73 -4.45 5.47
C LYS A 395 -12.89 -2.93 5.32
N PRO A 396 -13.03 -2.17 6.40
CA PRO A 396 -13.19 -0.72 6.35
C PRO A 396 -12.13 0.00 5.51
N VAL A 397 -10.88 -0.48 5.52
CA VAL A 397 -9.76 0.12 4.77
C VAL A 397 -9.96 0.12 3.26
N LEU A 398 -10.65 -0.88 2.68
CA LEU A 398 -10.95 -0.89 1.24
C LEU A 398 -11.80 0.31 0.84
N ASN A 399 -12.68 0.78 1.73
CA ASN A 399 -13.50 1.95 1.47
C ASN A 399 -12.71 3.27 1.37
N VAL A 400 -11.52 3.37 1.97
CA VAL A 400 -10.63 4.52 1.72
C VAL A 400 -10.16 4.54 0.28
N PHE A 401 -9.85 3.39 -0.30
CA PHE A 401 -9.47 3.30 -1.71
C PHE A 401 -10.65 3.58 -2.65
N ARG A 402 -11.88 3.20 -2.27
CA ARG A 402 -13.09 3.66 -2.96
C ARG A 402 -13.23 5.19 -2.93
N MET A 403 -12.93 5.81 -1.79
CA MET A 403 -12.91 7.28 -1.68
C MET A 403 -11.80 7.90 -2.54
N PHE A 404 -10.58 7.36 -2.54
CA PHE A 404 -9.51 7.82 -3.43
C PHE A 404 -9.89 7.67 -4.91
N GLY A 405 -10.55 6.58 -5.28
CA GLY A 405 -11.04 6.33 -6.64
C GLY A 405 -12.05 7.36 -7.15
N MET A 406 -12.74 8.05 -6.24
CA MET A 406 -13.65 9.15 -6.57
C MET A 406 -12.94 10.49 -6.73
N MET A 407 -11.68 10.62 -6.30
CA MET A 407 -10.89 11.86 -6.37
C MET A 407 -10.12 11.93 -7.68
N SER A 408 -10.13 13.09 -8.34
CA SER A 408 -9.47 13.25 -9.64
C SER A 408 -9.10 14.71 -9.93
N GLY A 409 -8.37 14.94 -11.00
CA GLY A 409 -8.06 16.25 -11.55
C GLY A 409 -6.90 16.96 -10.85
N GLN A 410 -7.13 18.08 -10.19
CA GLN A 410 -6.11 18.92 -9.57
C GLN A 410 -6.20 18.86 -8.05
N ARG A 411 -5.06 18.81 -7.36
CA ARG A 411 -5.02 18.99 -5.90
C ARG A 411 -5.37 20.41 -5.51
N LEU A 412 -6.10 20.54 -4.41
CA LEU A 412 -6.48 21.82 -3.83
C LEU A 412 -5.72 22.10 -2.52
N PRO A 413 -5.46 23.37 -2.21
CA PRO A 413 -4.93 23.73 -0.90
C PRO A 413 -6.00 23.51 0.17
N VAL A 414 -5.55 22.94 1.29
CA VAL A 414 -6.37 22.71 2.47
C VAL A 414 -5.72 23.39 3.66
N GLN A 415 -6.50 24.09 4.47
CA GLN A 415 -6.09 24.62 5.76
C GLN A 415 -7.01 24.04 6.85
N SER A 416 -6.43 23.46 7.87
CA SER A 416 -7.18 22.92 9.02
C SER A 416 -6.59 23.41 10.33
N SER A 417 -7.46 23.90 11.23
CA SER A 417 -7.05 24.28 12.58
C SER A 417 -6.67 23.09 13.47
N GLY A 418 -7.07 21.87 13.08
CA GLY A 418 -6.77 20.62 13.77
C GLY A 418 -5.59 19.84 13.18
N ALA A 419 -4.89 20.39 12.19
CA ALA A 419 -3.80 19.70 11.51
C ALA A 419 -2.54 19.57 12.39
N VAL A 420 -1.97 18.37 12.44
CA VAL A 420 -0.59 18.15 12.90
C VAL A 420 0.36 18.52 11.77
N SER A 421 1.41 19.31 12.08
CA SER A 421 2.39 19.69 11.05
C SER A 421 3.13 18.47 10.49
N LEU A 422 3.51 18.53 9.20
CA LEU A 422 4.31 17.47 8.56
C LEU A 422 5.60 17.19 9.33
N ALA A 423 6.28 18.23 9.81
CA ALA A 423 7.51 18.09 10.60
C ALA A 423 7.28 17.33 11.91
N ASN A 424 6.19 17.61 12.62
CA ASN A 424 5.84 16.88 13.84
C ASN A 424 5.48 15.43 13.54
N MET A 425 4.70 15.16 12.49
CA MET A 425 4.34 13.80 12.11
C MET A 425 5.57 12.96 11.75
N VAL A 426 6.51 13.51 10.98
CA VAL A 426 7.79 12.85 10.65
C VAL A 426 8.64 12.58 11.90
N LYS A 427 8.67 13.54 12.85
CA LYS A 427 9.52 13.45 14.05
C LYS A 427 8.94 12.54 15.14
N SER A 428 7.64 12.65 15.39
CA SER A 428 7.00 12.15 16.61
C SER A 428 5.71 11.35 16.38
N GLY A 429 5.21 11.29 15.15
CA GLY A 429 3.90 10.72 14.87
C GLY A 429 2.74 11.62 15.30
N VAL A 430 1.58 11.01 15.45
CA VAL A 430 0.32 11.70 15.84
C VAL A 430 -0.10 11.22 17.23
N LYS A 431 0.63 11.68 18.26
CA LYS A 431 0.49 11.18 19.65
C LYS A 431 0.04 12.24 20.66
N ALA A 432 0.38 13.52 20.44
CA ALA A 432 0.06 14.59 21.38
C ALA A 432 -1.38 15.10 21.19
N GLN A 433 -1.83 15.17 19.95
CA GLN A 433 -3.19 15.54 19.56
C GLN A 433 -3.57 14.79 18.29
N ALA A 434 -4.87 14.70 18.00
CA ALA A 434 -5.33 14.14 16.73
C ALA A 434 -4.90 15.02 15.54
N ASP A 435 -4.58 14.39 14.40
CA ASP A 435 -4.49 15.06 13.11
C ASP A 435 -5.90 15.07 12.49
N ILE A 436 -6.61 16.19 12.66
CA ILE A 436 -7.90 16.41 12.03
C ILE A 436 -7.67 17.31 10.84
N ASN A 437 -7.63 16.72 9.67
CA ASN A 437 -7.21 17.40 8.46
C ASN A 437 -7.94 16.85 7.23
N ALA A 438 -7.63 17.37 6.05
CA ALA A 438 -8.23 16.89 4.81
C ALA A 438 -7.25 16.92 3.63
N PHE A 439 -7.64 16.18 2.60
CA PHE A 439 -7.03 16.17 1.28
C PHE A 439 -8.12 16.45 0.25
N ALA A 440 -7.87 17.37 -0.70
CA ALA A 440 -8.93 17.81 -1.60
C ALA A 440 -8.48 17.85 -3.05
N SER A 441 -9.45 17.63 -3.95
CA SER A 441 -9.25 17.67 -5.40
C SER A 441 -10.39 18.37 -6.13
N LEU A 442 -10.05 18.88 -7.33
CA LEU A 442 -10.97 19.48 -8.28
C LEU A 442 -10.93 18.68 -9.60
N GLY A 443 -12.00 17.92 -9.85
CA GLY A 443 -12.27 17.28 -11.14
C GLY A 443 -12.98 18.22 -12.10
N GLU A 444 -13.50 17.70 -13.19
CA GLU A 444 -14.11 18.50 -14.25
C GLU A 444 -15.32 19.32 -13.74
N ARG A 445 -16.22 18.72 -13.01
CA ARG A 445 -17.41 19.36 -12.42
C ARG A 445 -17.67 18.89 -11.00
N ALA A 446 -16.62 18.68 -10.24
CA ALA A 446 -16.70 18.10 -8.93
C ALA A 446 -15.52 18.53 -8.04
N ILE A 447 -15.80 18.84 -6.80
CA ILE A 447 -14.81 19.00 -5.74
C ILE A 447 -14.98 17.83 -4.77
N GLN A 448 -13.87 17.18 -4.42
CA GLN A 448 -13.85 16.09 -3.44
C GLN A 448 -12.96 16.52 -2.28
N VAL A 449 -13.45 16.32 -1.06
CA VAL A 449 -12.73 16.61 0.20
C VAL A 449 -12.76 15.38 1.08
N MET A 450 -11.63 14.69 1.22
CA MET A 450 -11.45 13.58 2.15
C MET A 450 -10.91 14.12 3.47
N ALA A 451 -11.69 14.09 4.53
CA ALA A 451 -11.30 14.51 5.87
C ALA A 451 -11.15 13.30 6.80
N TRP A 452 -10.22 13.38 7.73
CA TRP A 452 -9.96 12.35 8.74
C TRP A 452 -9.77 12.94 10.13
N ASN A 453 -10.00 12.08 11.14
CA ASN A 453 -9.65 12.33 12.54
C ASN A 453 -8.72 11.19 12.97
N TYR A 454 -7.42 11.33 12.68
CA TYR A 454 -6.43 10.30 12.94
C TYR A 454 -5.64 10.56 14.23
N HIS A 455 -5.31 9.49 14.96
CA HIS A 455 -4.38 9.48 16.07
C HIS A 455 -3.63 8.13 16.11
N ASP A 456 -2.38 8.12 16.56
CA ASP A 456 -1.60 6.88 16.68
C ASP A 456 -2.16 5.93 17.76
N ASP A 457 -2.84 6.45 18.78
CA ASP A 457 -3.48 5.66 19.83
C ASP A 457 -4.98 5.46 19.57
N ASP A 458 -5.47 4.25 19.83
CA ASP A 458 -6.88 3.90 19.77
C ASP A 458 -7.58 4.13 21.12
N LEU A 459 -7.68 5.40 21.50
CA LEU A 459 -8.33 5.83 22.74
C LEU A 459 -9.68 6.49 22.45
N PRO A 460 -10.76 6.09 23.17
CA PRO A 460 -12.05 6.72 23.03
C PRO A 460 -11.98 8.21 23.40
N VAL A 461 -12.49 9.07 22.53
CA VAL A 461 -12.66 10.51 22.77
C VAL A 461 -13.94 10.98 22.12
N ALA A 462 -14.45 12.14 22.54
CA ALA A 462 -15.59 12.77 21.89
C ALA A 462 -15.28 13.07 20.41
N PRO A 463 -16.25 12.92 19.51
CA PRO A 463 -16.10 13.32 18.12
C PRO A 463 -15.73 14.81 18.00
N ALA A 464 -14.90 15.15 17.01
CA ALA A 464 -14.61 16.54 16.70
C ALA A 464 -15.79 17.19 15.96
N ALA A 465 -16.12 18.43 16.31
CA ALA A 465 -17.07 19.24 15.55
C ALA A 465 -16.33 19.91 14.38
N VAL A 466 -16.57 19.45 13.15
CA VAL A 466 -15.90 19.95 11.96
C VAL A 466 -16.78 20.95 11.23
N SER A 467 -16.24 22.16 11.00
CA SER A 467 -16.80 23.17 10.09
C SER A 467 -15.97 23.19 8.81
N LEU A 468 -16.52 22.62 7.73
CA LEU A 468 -15.89 22.53 6.42
C LEU A 468 -16.42 23.64 5.51
N LYS A 469 -15.52 24.49 4.98
CA LYS A 469 -15.83 25.46 3.94
C LYS A 469 -15.15 25.09 2.63
N VAL A 470 -15.95 24.89 1.59
CA VAL A 470 -15.49 24.66 0.21
C VAL A 470 -15.74 25.92 -0.60
N ALA A 471 -14.70 26.71 -0.86
CA ALA A 471 -14.76 27.97 -1.58
C ALA A 471 -14.24 27.83 -3.03
N GLY A 472 -14.45 28.88 -3.86
CA GLY A 472 -13.99 28.89 -5.24
C GLY A 472 -14.88 28.14 -6.23
N ILE A 473 -16.13 27.86 -5.86
CA ILE A 473 -17.14 27.30 -6.77
C ILE A 473 -17.52 28.37 -7.80
N PRO A 474 -17.51 28.04 -9.11
CA PRO A 474 -17.82 29.02 -10.15
C PRO A 474 -19.16 29.71 -9.96
N ALA A 475 -19.24 31.03 -10.18
CA ALA A 475 -20.47 31.82 -10.02
C ALA A 475 -21.63 31.37 -10.94
N THR A 476 -21.31 30.64 -12.00
CA THR A 476 -22.30 30.02 -12.89
C THR A 476 -23.06 28.85 -12.25
N VAL A 477 -22.50 28.24 -11.20
CA VAL A 477 -23.11 27.12 -10.50
C VAL A 477 -24.20 27.66 -9.57
N LYS A 478 -25.47 27.39 -9.92
CA LYS A 478 -26.62 27.81 -9.12
C LYS A 478 -26.99 26.81 -8.02
N ARG A 479 -26.73 25.54 -8.27
CA ARG A 479 -26.97 24.43 -7.33
C ARG A 479 -25.88 23.38 -7.51
N ALA A 480 -25.43 22.79 -6.42
CA ALA A 480 -24.52 21.65 -6.40
C ALA A 480 -25.11 20.52 -5.56
N LEU A 481 -24.94 19.29 -6.03
CA LEU A 481 -25.29 18.09 -5.27
C LEU A 481 -24.16 17.73 -4.33
N VAL A 482 -24.45 17.70 -3.04
CA VAL A 482 -23.49 17.31 -1.99
C VAL A 482 -23.81 15.89 -1.55
N LYS A 483 -22.80 15.01 -1.66
CA LYS A 483 -22.81 13.65 -1.11
C LYS A 483 -21.76 13.56 0.00
N HIS A 484 -22.11 12.92 1.10
CA HIS A 484 -21.20 12.76 2.23
C HIS A 484 -21.08 11.26 2.56
N TYR A 485 -19.95 10.66 2.25
CA TYR A 485 -19.61 9.27 2.58
C TYR A 485 -18.84 9.22 3.90
N ARG A 486 -18.97 8.10 4.62
CA ARG A 486 -18.37 7.95 5.94
C ARG A 486 -17.80 6.54 6.15
N ILE A 487 -16.65 6.50 6.82
CA ILE A 487 -16.10 5.30 7.46
C ILE A 487 -15.98 5.62 8.95
N ASP A 488 -16.70 4.91 9.79
CA ASP A 488 -16.62 4.97 11.27
C ASP A 488 -17.18 3.67 11.88
N GLU A 489 -17.43 3.66 13.18
CA GLU A 489 -17.99 2.50 13.89
C GLU A 489 -19.36 2.05 13.35
N SER A 490 -20.12 2.95 12.73
CA SER A 490 -21.50 2.71 12.27
C SER A 490 -21.64 2.65 10.75
N HIS A 491 -20.64 3.08 9.99
CA HIS A 491 -20.73 3.20 8.54
C HIS A 491 -19.52 2.56 7.85
N SER A 492 -19.78 1.83 6.76
CA SER A 492 -18.76 1.20 5.91
C SER A 492 -17.81 0.29 6.70
N ASN A 493 -18.34 -0.47 7.67
CA ASN A 493 -17.56 -1.20 8.65
C ASN A 493 -18.16 -2.57 8.95
N SER A 494 -17.73 -3.57 8.18
CA SER A 494 -18.12 -4.97 8.36
C SER A 494 -17.61 -5.56 9.68
N TYR A 495 -16.48 -5.06 10.20
CA TYR A 495 -15.90 -5.57 11.45
C TYR A 495 -16.78 -5.29 12.66
N THR A 496 -17.33 -4.09 12.78
CA THR A 496 -18.26 -3.76 13.87
C THR A 496 -19.51 -4.63 13.80
N VAL A 497 -20.05 -4.86 12.60
CA VAL A 497 -21.22 -5.72 12.41
C VAL A 497 -20.89 -7.18 12.76
N TRP A 498 -19.72 -7.67 12.37
CA TRP A 498 -19.26 -9.01 12.72
C TRP A 498 -19.13 -9.20 14.24
N ASN A 499 -18.56 -8.23 14.95
CA ASN A 499 -18.48 -8.24 16.42
C ASN A 499 -19.88 -8.27 17.06
N ALA A 500 -20.80 -7.46 16.57
CA ALA A 500 -22.18 -7.42 17.07
C ALA A 500 -22.95 -8.74 16.88
N MET A 501 -22.55 -9.54 15.86
CA MET A 501 -23.10 -10.88 15.62
C MET A 501 -22.47 -11.97 16.50
N GLY A 502 -21.57 -11.62 17.43
CA GLY A 502 -20.83 -12.59 18.27
C GLY A 502 -19.62 -13.22 17.58
N SER A 503 -19.04 -12.54 16.60
CA SER A 503 -17.80 -12.92 15.91
C SER A 503 -17.81 -14.31 15.27
N PRO A 504 -18.83 -14.64 14.44
CA PRO A 504 -18.99 -15.97 13.88
C PRO A 504 -17.85 -16.33 12.92
N GLN A 505 -17.23 -17.49 13.11
CA GLN A 505 -16.23 -18.04 12.19
C GLN A 505 -16.86 -18.91 11.07
N GLN A 506 -18.17 -19.17 11.18
CA GLN A 506 -18.98 -19.83 10.17
C GLN A 506 -20.31 -19.04 10.02
N PRO A 507 -20.27 -17.86 9.41
CA PRO A 507 -21.46 -17.03 9.29
C PRO A 507 -22.53 -17.77 8.46
N THR A 508 -23.78 -17.68 8.88
CA THR A 508 -24.91 -18.11 8.06
C THR A 508 -25.02 -17.28 6.78
N PRO A 509 -25.75 -17.74 5.74
CA PRO A 509 -25.94 -16.94 4.53
C PRO A 509 -26.51 -15.54 4.81
N GLN A 510 -27.41 -15.40 5.78
CA GLN A 510 -27.99 -14.10 6.19
C GLN A 510 -26.94 -13.21 6.88
N GLN A 511 -26.11 -13.79 7.76
CA GLN A 511 -25.01 -13.07 8.40
C GLN A 511 -23.98 -12.62 7.36
N TYR A 512 -23.60 -13.51 6.43
CA TYR A 512 -22.66 -13.18 5.36
C TYR A 512 -23.17 -12.01 4.49
N ALA A 513 -24.43 -12.06 4.06
CA ALA A 513 -25.04 -10.97 3.27
C ALA A 513 -25.07 -9.63 4.04
N ALA A 514 -25.33 -9.67 5.34
CA ALA A 514 -25.28 -8.48 6.19
C ALA A 514 -23.86 -7.92 6.34
N LEU A 515 -22.85 -8.79 6.48
CA LEU A 515 -21.44 -8.39 6.52
C LEU A 515 -20.98 -7.78 5.18
N GLU A 516 -21.36 -8.40 4.07
CA GLU A 516 -21.07 -7.91 2.72
C GLU A 516 -21.65 -6.52 2.49
N ALA A 517 -22.92 -6.31 2.88
CA ALA A 517 -23.58 -5.00 2.81
C ALA A 517 -22.89 -3.95 3.70
N ALA A 518 -22.49 -4.31 4.92
CA ALA A 518 -21.80 -3.42 5.85
C ALA A 518 -20.38 -3.05 5.39
N GLY A 519 -19.72 -3.90 4.60
CA GLY A 519 -18.42 -3.65 4.01
C GLY A 519 -18.43 -2.64 2.87
N GLN A 520 -19.60 -2.28 2.32
CA GLN A 520 -19.70 -1.33 1.21
C GLN A 520 -19.59 0.12 1.69
N LEU A 521 -19.12 1.01 0.80
CA LEU A 521 -19.02 2.44 1.09
C LEU A 521 -20.41 3.07 1.25
N GLN A 522 -20.68 3.65 2.40
CA GLN A 522 -22.00 4.18 2.80
C GLN A 522 -22.01 5.70 2.87
N LEU A 523 -23.16 6.27 2.58
CA LEU A 523 -23.46 7.68 2.81
C LEU A 523 -23.74 7.93 4.30
N LEU A 524 -23.19 9.01 4.86
CA LEU A 524 -23.52 9.48 6.20
C LEU A 524 -24.96 10.02 6.27
N THR A 525 -25.35 10.73 5.21
CA THR A 525 -26.70 11.34 5.08
C THR A 525 -27.17 11.26 3.63
N SER A 526 -28.46 11.40 3.41
CA SER A 526 -29.01 11.49 2.05
C SER A 526 -28.36 12.64 1.27
N PRO A 527 -28.09 12.48 -0.03
CA PRO A 527 -27.58 13.55 -0.88
C PRO A 527 -28.45 14.79 -0.85
N GLN A 528 -27.83 15.98 -0.82
CA GLN A 528 -28.54 17.26 -0.69
C GLN A 528 -28.14 18.22 -1.81
N TRP A 529 -29.15 18.89 -2.39
CA TRP A 529 -28.92 20.03 -3.27
C TRP A 529 -28.69 21.30 -2.45
N MET A 530 -27.54 21.93 -2.61
CA MET A 530 -27.17 23.17 -1.94
C MET A 530 -26.92 24.29 -2.95
N THR A 531 -27.26 25.52 -2.58
CA THR A 531 -26.95 26.72 -3.34
C THR A 531 -25.67 27.34 -2.79
N PRO A 532 -24.58 27.45 -3.59
CA PRO A 532 -23.36 28.12 -3.13
C PRO A 532 -23.66 29.56 -2.72
N GLN A 533 -23.19 29.97 -1.55
CA GLN A 533 -23.28 31.35 -1.07
C GLN A 533 -21.95 32.05 -1.32
N GLN A 534 -21.94 33.11 -2.13
CA GLN A 534 -20.71 33.80 -2.51
C GLN A 534 -19.61 32.86 -3.06
N GLY A 535 -20.01 31.84 -3.82
CA GLY A 535 -19.08 30.84 -4.37
C GLY A 535 -18.54 29.83 -3.35
N ALA A 536 -19.20 29.67 -2.22
CA ALA A 536 -18.81 28.68 -1.19
C ALA A 536 -19.99 27.82 -0.73
N ILE A 537 -19.67 26.61 -0.28
CA ILE A 537 -20.56 25.69 0.46
C ILE A 537 -19.95 25.46 1.84
N ASP A 538 -20.75 25.69 2.88
CA ASP A 538 -20.40 25.45 4.26
C ASP A 538 -21.16 24.22 4.79
N LEU A 539 -20.44 23.32 5.46
CA LEU A 539 -20.96 22.09 6.04
C LEU A 539 -20.47 21.94 7.48
N THR A 540 -21.31 21.42 8.35
CA THR A 540 -20.94 21.07 9.72
C THR A 540 -21.26 19.60 9.99
N PHE A 541 -20.35 18.88 10.62
CA PHE A 541 -20.55 17.48 10.97
C PHE A 541 -19.63 17.04 12.12
N ALA A 542 -20.09 16.03 12.86
CA ALA A 542 -19.24 15.35 13.84
C ALA A 542 -18.33 14.34 13.12
N LEU A 543 -17.03 14.34 13.45
CA LEU A 543 -16.04 13.41 12.92
C LEU A 543 -15.43 12.61 14.08
N PRO A 544 -15.85 11.35 14.27
CA PRO A 544 -15.33 10.50 15.34
C PRO A 544 -13.83 10.26 15.24
N ARG A 545 -13.17 9.90 16.34
CA ARG A 545 -11.82 9.38 16.34
C ARG A 545 -11.72 8.20 15.36
N GLN A 546 -10.64 8.12 14.60
CA GLN A 546 -10.40 7.14 13.54
C GLN A 546 -11.45 7.16 12.40
N GLY A 547 -12.31 8.18 12.35
CA GLY A 547 -13.29 8.36 11.28
C GLY A 547 -12.68 8.98 10.02
N VAL A 548 -13.21 8.60 8.85
CA VAL A 548 -12.88 9.19 7.54
C VAL A 548 -14.18 9.62 6.86
N SER A 549 -14.20 10.81 6.30
CA SER A 549 -15.31 11.36 5.51
C SER A 549 -14.84 11.70 4.11
N LEU A 550 -15.68 11.43 3.10
CA LEU A 550 -15.52 12.04 1.78
C LEU A 550 -16.74 12.90 1.48
N VAL A 551 -16.54 14.20 1.38
CA VAL A 551 -17.54 15.14 0.87
C VAL A 551 -17.30 15.35 -0.62
N GLN A 552 -18.29 15.08 -1.43
CA GLN A 552 -18.29 15.30 -2.87
C GLN A 552 -19.32 16.39 -3.23
N VAL A 553 -18.86 17.46 -3.88
CA VAL A 553 -19.68 18.58 -4.36
C VAL A 553 -19.67 18.54 -5.89
N THR A 554 -20.81 18.25 -6.52
CA THR A 554 -20.90 18.09 -7.99
C THR A 554 -21.94 19.05 -8.59
N TRP A 555 -21.69 19.56 -9.84
CA TRP A 555 -22.58 20.49 -10.54
C TRP A 555 -22.61 20.29 -12.04
#